data_271a666024e3df99582c4291c161542e
#
_entry.id   271a666024e3df99582c4291c161542e
#
_cell.length_a   1.000
_cell.length_b   1.000
_cell.length_c   1.000
_cell.angle_alpha   90.00
_cell.angle_beta   90.00
_cell.angle_gamma   90.00
#
_symmetry.space_group_name_H-M   'P 1'
#
loop_
_entity.id
_entity.type
_entity.pdbx_description
1 polymer ?
#
loop_
_entity_poly.entity_id
_entity_poly.type
_entity_poly.pdbx_seq_one_letter_code
_entity_poly.pdbx_strand_id
1 'polypeptide(L)'
;NYFGQWRKAYWTNTYATILDAIGAAFADHDETLKHAAAVDEKVEKEAYAAGGEKYAFLCNMSYRHAIAAHKLITDEDGNIIFLSKENDSNGCIGTVDVSYPSVPLFLLFNTEYVKGMLRPVFQFAACASWEDAVSPALSAVPVSLPVPAVSPFPTAADSSCTFPIVSG
;
A
#
# COMPACT_ATOMS: atom_id res chain seq x y z
N ASN A 1 -1.41 -0.35 16.70
CA ASN A 1 -2.52 -1.22 17.08
C ASN A 1 -3.49 -1.33 15.90
N TYR A 2 -3.80 -2.54 15.47
CA TYR A 2 -4.67 -2.84 14.35
C TYR A 2 -5.78 -3.77 14.84
N PHE A 3 -7.01 -3.26 14.94
CA PHE A 3 -8.17 -3.96 15.53
C PHE A 3 -7.87 -4.61 16.89
N GLY A 4 -7.24 -3.88 17.80
CA GLY A 4 -6.87 -4.38 19.13
C GLY A 4 -5.60 -5.23 19.16
N GLN A 5 -5.02 -5.57 18.01
CA GLN A 5 -3.82 -6.40 17.92
C GLN A 5 -2.58 -5.55 17.57
N TRP A 6 -1.44 -5.91 18.14
CA TRP A 6 -0.16 -5.36 17.75
C TRP A 6 0.35 -6.08 16.50
N ARG A 7 0.57 -5.34 15.43
CA ARG A 7 1.18 -5.86 14.21
C ARG A 7 2.63 -5.39 14.11
N LYS A 8 3.50 -6.29 13.70
CA LYS A 8 4.90 -5.98 13.49
C LYS A 8 5.09 -5.25 12.14
N ALA A 9 6.23 -4.57 11.99
CA ALA A 9 6.60 -3.98 10.72
C ALA A 9 6.91 -5.06 9.68
N TYR A 10 6.69 -4.74 8.40
CA TYR A 10 6.84 -5.70 7.29
C TYR A 10 8.21 -6.38 7.24
N TRP A 11 9.29 -5.65 7.54
CA TRP A 11 10.65 -6.19 7.53
C TRP A 11 10.84 -7.40 8.47
N THR A 12 10.03 -7.53 9.52
CA THR A 12 10.10 -8.68 10.45
C THR A 12 9.66 -10.00 9.83
N ASN A 13 9.08 -9.98 8.62
CA ASN A 13 8.79 -11.19 7.86
C ASN A 13 10.05 -11.85 7.28
N THR A 14 11.11 -11.05 7.10
CA THR A 14 12.36 -11.50 6.49
C THR A 14 13.51 -11.54 7.47
N TYR A 15 13.58 -10.58 8.40
CA TYR A 15 14.71 -10.39 9.30
C TYR A 15 14.33 -10.64 10.75
N ALA A 16 15.18 -11.34 11.48
CA ALA A 16 14.94 -11.65 12.90
C ALA A 16 15.12 -10.42 13.79
N THR A 17 16.08 -9.56 13.48
CA THR A 17 16.37 -8.35 14.24
C THR A 17 16.45 -7.12 13.33
N ILE A 18 16.29 -5.94 13.93
CA ILE A 18 16.46 -4.68 13.21
C ILE A 18 17.90 -4.51 12.69
N LEU A 19 18.88 -5.06 13.38
CA LEU A 19 20.27 -5.00 12.97
C LEU A 19 20.52 -5.83 11.70
N ASP A 20 19.85 -6.98 11.57
CA ASP A 20 19.90 -7.79 10.34
C ASP A 20 19.28 -7.02 9.16
N ALA A 21 18.16 -6.36 9.39
CA ALA A 21 17.51 -5.54 8.36
C ALA A 21 18.39 -4.35 7.93
N ILE A 22 19.03 -3.68 8.89
CA ILE A 22 19.97 -2.59 8.61
C ILE A 22 21.17 -3.11 7.83
N GLY A 23 21.75 -4.24 8.25
CA GLY A 23 22.88 -4.87 7.56
C GLY A 23 22.55 -5.22 6.11
N ALA A 24 21.37 -5.78 5.86
CA ALA A 24 20.89 -6.08 4.51
C ALA A 24 20.70 -4.79 3.69
N ALA A 25 20.10 -3.74 4.27
CA ALA A 25 19.91 -2.46 3.59
C ALA A 25 21.25 -1.81 3.16
N PHE A 26 22.30 -1.95 3.96
CA PHE A 26 23.64 -1.50 3.56
C PHE A 26 24.23 -2.37 2.45
N ALA A 27 24.04 -3.69 2.51
CA ALA A 27 24.55 -4.59 1.47
C ALA A 27 23.89 -4.36 0.11
N ASP A 28 22.58 -4.05 0.10
CA ASP A 28 21.76 -3.90 -1.11
C ASP A 28 21.66 -2.43 -1.57
N HIS A 29 22.33 -1.49 -0.89
CA HIS A 29 22.18 -0.05 -1.10
C HIS A 29 22.33 0.36 -2.57
N ASP A 30 23.43 -0.03 -3.20
CA ASP A 30 23.73 0.41 -4.57
C ASP A 30 22.76 -0.17 -5.60
N GLU A 31 22.31 -1.41 -5.39
CA GLU A 31 21.32 -2.05 -6.25
C GLU A 31 19.94 -1.42 -6.06
N THR A 32 19.58 -1.13 -4.82
CA THR A 32 18.34 -0.41 -4.48
C THR A 32 18.31 0.98 -5.12
N LEU A 33 19.42 1.71 -5.10
CA LEU A 33 19.51 3.02 -5.75
C LEU A 33 19.36 2.93 -7.26
N LYS A 34 19.93 1.91 -7.91
CA LYS A 34 19.75 1.70 -9.35
C LYS A 34 18.31 1.41 -9.71
N HIS A 35 17.63 0.56 -8.94
CA HIS A 35 16.22 0.26 -9.15
C HIS A 35 15.34 1.50 -8.94
N ALA A 36 15.59 2.28 -7.88
CA ALA A 36 14.87 3.51 -7.62
C ALA A 36 15.05 4.53 -8.76
N ALA A 37 16.29 4.71 -9.24
CA ALA A 37 16.59 5.61 -10.36
C ALA A 37 15.88 5.17 -11.65
N ALA A 38 15.82 3.87 -11.93
CA ALA A 38 15.12 3.35 -13.11
C ALA A 38 13.60 3.60 -13.05
N VAL A 39 13.00 3.52 -11.87
CA VAL A 39 11.58 3.87 -11.68
C VAL A 39 11.36 5.36 -11.86
N ASP A 40 12.22 6.21 -11.27
CA ASP A 40 12.14 7.65 -11.43
C ASP A 40 12.23 8.06 -12.90
N GLU A 41 13.21 7.51 -13.63
CA GLU A 41 13.38 7.79 -15.07
C GLU A 41 12.14 7.38 -15.89
N LYS A 42 11.58 6.22 -15.59
CA LYS A 42 10.35 5.76 -16.26
C LYS A 42 9.19 6.72 -16.03
N VAL A 43 8.94 7.09 -14.76
CA VAL A 43 7.87 8.03 -14.40
C VAL A 43 8.09 9.38 -15.05
N GLU A 44 9.31 9.91 -14.99
CA GLU A 44 9.68 11.19 -15.58
C GLU A 44 9.44 11.21 -17.10
N LYS A 45 9.91 10.19 -17.79
CA LYS A 45 9.77 10.07 -19.25
C LYS A 45 8.31 10.02 -19.68
N GLU A 46 7.50 9.18 -19.03
CA GLU A 46 6.08 9.05 -19.37
C GLU A 46 5.30 10.33 -19.03
N ALA A 47 5.55 10.92 -17.88
CA ALA A 47 4.91 12.15 -17.45
C ALA A 47 5.34 13.36 -18.29
N TYR A 48 6.62 13.43 -18.69
CA TYR A 48 7.10 14.47 -19.60
C TYR A 48 6.41 14.39 -20.96
N ALA A 49 6.27 13.21 -21.50
CA ALA A 49 5.57 12.99 -22.77
C ALA A 49 4.09 13.40 -22.70
N ALA A 50 3.47 13.23 -21.53
CA ALA A 50 2.06 13.58 -21.31
C ALA A 50 1.81 15.08 -21.06
N GLY A 51 2.71 15.77 -20.36
CA GLY A 51 2.46 17.15 -19.90
C GLY A 51 3.69 18.06 -19.75
N GLY A 52 4.85 17.63 -20.22
CA GLY A 52 6.10 18.41 -20.16
C GLY A 52 6.74 18.44 -18.78
N GLU A 53 7.75 19.28 -18.62
CA GLU A 53 8.67 19.33 -17.47
C GLU A 53 7.95 19.50 -16.12
N LYS A 54 7.03 20.47 -16.03
CA LYS A 54 6.32 20.73 -14.76
C LYS A 54 5.44 19.58 -14.33
N TYR A 55 4.81 18.90 -15.30
CA TYR A 55 3.99 17.75 -15.04
C TYR A 55 4.84 16.55 -14.59
N ALA A 56 5.97 16.32 -15.23
CA ALA A 56 6.93 15.30 -14.82
C ALA A 56 7.43 15.51 -13.38
N PHE A 57 7.77 16.74 -13.03
CA PHE A 57 8.17 17.09 -11.67
C PHE A 57 7.04 16.79 -10.64
N LEU A 58 5.81 17.21 -10.95
CA LEU A 58 4.66 16.94 -10.08
C LEU A 58 4.39 15.43 -9.92
N CYS A 59 4.49 14.66 -10.99
CA CYS A 59 4.32 13.20 -10.93
C CYS A 59 5.38 12.54 -10.06
N ASN A 60 6.65 12.90 -10.25
CA ASN A 60 7.75 12.36 -9.45
C ASN A 60 7.61 12.68 -7.95
N MET A 61 7.25 13.90 -7.61
CA MET A 61 7.00 14.28 -6.22
C MET A 61 5.79 13.55 -5.63
N SER A 62 4.70 13.49 -6.40
CA SER A 62 3.43 12.93 -5.92
C SER A 62 3.52 11.43 -5.62
N TYR A 63 4.14 10.63 -6.50
CA TYR A 63 4.22 9.20 -6.25
C TYR A 63 5.12 8.88 -5.05
N ARG A 64 6.21 9.60 -4.87
CA ARG A 64 7.09 9.44 -3.70
C ARG A 64 6.38 9.79 -2.40
N HIS A 65 5.65 10.90 -2.39
CA HIS A 65 4.86 11.31 -1.23
C HIS A 65 3.75 10.29 -0.93
N ALA A 66 3.07 9.80 -1.96
CA ALA A 66 2.03 8.79 -1.78
C ALA A 66 2.59 7.50 -1.15
N ILE A 67 3.74 7.01 -1.62
CA ILE A 67 4.38 5.83 -1.02
C ILE A 67 4.79 6.10 0.43
N ALA A 68 5.45 7.23 0.70
CA ALA A 68 5.90 7.61 2.04
C ALA A 68 4.73 7.80 3.02
N ALA A 69 3.55 8.19 2.52
CA ALA A 69 2.34 8.37 3.32
C ALA A 69 1.64 7.05 3.71
N HIS A 70 2.19 5.90 3.35
CA HIS A 70 1.61 4.60 3.66
C HIS A 70 2.51 3.77 4.57
N LYS A 71 1.88 2.84 5.30
CA LYS A 71 2.57 1.86 6.13
C LYS A 71 2.26 0.45 5.63
N LEU A 72 3.31 -0.32 5.40
CA LEU A 72 3.20 -1.71 5.00
C LEU A 72 3.36 -2.62 6.21
N ILE A 73 2.39 -3.52 6.37
CA ILE A 73 2.40 -4.62 7.36
C ILE A 73 1.79 -5.86 6.73
N THR A 74 1.74 -6.97 7.45
CA THR A 74 1.00 -8.16 7.06
C THR A 74 -0.04 -8.53 8.10
N ASP A 75 -1.10 -9.23 7.67
CA ASP A 75 -2.03 -9.91 8.56
C ASP A 75 -1.46 -11.26 9.06
N GLU A 76 -2.27 -12.06 9.75
CA GLU A 76 -1.88 -13.35 10.31
C GLU A 76 -1.63 -14.40 9.24
N ASP A 77 -2.29 -14.27 8.11
CA ASP A 77 -2.18 -15.15 6.94
C ASP A 77 -1.04 -14.73 5.99
N GLY A 78 -0.31 -13.67 6.34
CA GLY A 78 0.77 -13.12 5.50
C GLY A 78 0.31 -12.22 4.37
N ASN A 79 -0.97 -11.88 4.29
CA ASN A 79 -1.46 -10.97 3.27
C ASN A 79 -1.02 -9.54 3.55
N ILE A 80 -0.70 -8.80 2.50
CA ILE A 80 -0.32 -7.40 2.58
C ILE A 80 -1.50 -6.56 3.12
N ILE A 81 -1.20 -5.74 4.12
CA ILE A 81 -2.01 -4.64 4.60
C ILE A 81 -1.23 -3.35 4.33
N PHE A 82 -1.85 -2.43 3.60
CA PHE A 82 -1.20 -1.19 3.18
C PHE A 82 -2.03 0.01 3.63
N LEU A 83 -1.58 0.66 4.70
CA LEU A 83 -2.34 1.64 5.46
C LEU A 83 -1.91 3.05 5.09
N SER A 84 -2.82 3.86 4.59
CA SER A 84 -2.61 5.30 4.49
C SER A 84 -2.48 5.92 5.89
N LYS A 85 -1.63 6.93 6.02
CA LYS A 85 -1.43 7.67 7.27
C LYS A 85 -1.92 9.10 7.11
N GLU A 86 -2.66 9.56 8.12
CA GLU A 86 -2.80 10.99 8.34
C GLU A 86 -1.45 11.53 8.85
N ASN A 87 -0.85 12.45 8.11
CA ASN A 87 0.53 12.85 8.36
C ASN A 87 0.66 14.06 9.30
N ASP A 88 -0.37 14.90 9.36
CA ASP A 88 -0.33 16.17 10.10
C ASP A 88 -1.50 16.33 11.06
N SER A 89 -2.73 16.10 10.62
CA SER A 89 -3.94 16.44 11.37
C SER A 89 -4.19 15.56 12.58
N ASN A 90 -3.86 14.28 12.51
CA ASN A 90 -4.09 13.29 13.57
C ASN A 90 -3.26 12.02 13.35
N GLY A 91 -3.43 11.03 14.22
CA GLY A 91 -2.71 9.76 14.15
C GLY A 91 -3.50 8.61 13.49
N CYS A 92 -4.57 8.90 12.75
CA CYS A 92 -5.39 7.87 12.11
C CYS A 92 -4.64 7.19 10.97
N ILE A 93 -4.96 5.91 10.78
CA ILE A 93 -4.41 5.08 9.70
C ILE A 93 -5.55 4.36 8.97
N GLY A 94 -5.35 4.10 7.68
CA GLY A 94 -6.36 3.45 6.84
C GLY A 94 -7.55 4.34 6.53
N THR A 95 -7.38 5.66 6.56
CA THR A 95 -8.41 6.66 6.24
C THR A 95 -8.79 6.58 4.77
N VAL A 96 -10.08 6.42 4.51
CA VAL A 96 -10.60 6.15 3.15
C VAL A 96 -10.43 7.36 2.23
N ASP A 97 -10.56 8.56 2.74
CA ASP A 97 -10.38 9.83 2.01
C ASP A 97 -8.92 10.07 1.56
N VAL A 98 -7.94 9.48 2.24
CA VAL A 98 -6.54 9.46 1.82
C VAL A 98 -6.25 8.27 0.89
N SER A 99 -6.79 7.09 1.20
CA SER A 99 -6.58 5.88 0.40
C SER A 99 -7.22 5.99 -0.98
N TYR A 100 -8.45 6.47 -1.07
CA TYR A 100 -9.21 6.51 -2.31
C TYR A 100 -8.51 7.29 -3.45
N PRO A 101 -8.01 8.52 -3.24
CA PRO A 101 -7.32 9.26 -4.30
C PRO A 101 -5.97 8.67 -4.68
N SER A 102 -5.34 7.84 -3.83
CA SER A 102 -4.07 7.17 -4.14
C SER A 102 -4.23 5.85 -4.89
N VAL A 103 -5.44 5.25 -4.90
CA VAL A 103 -5.72 3.99 -5.58
C VAL A 103 -5.26 3.96 -7.05
N PRO A 104 -5.54 4.97 -7.91
CA PRO A 104 -5.11 4.94 -9.30
C PRO A 104 -3.60 4.77 -9.47
N LEU A 105 -2.79 5.40 -8.62
CA LEU A 105 -1.34 5.25 -8.62
C LEU A 105 -0.93 3.79 -8.36
N PHE A 106 -1.49 3.18 -7.32
CA PHE A 106 -1.15 1.81 -6.95
C PHE A 106 -1.72 0.75 -7.90
N LEU A 107 -2.85 1.04 -8.55
CA LEU A 107 -3.34 0.20 -9.67
C LEU A 107 -2.35 0.16 -10.83
N LEU A 108 -1.67 1.28 -11.11
CA LEU A 108 -0.68 1.37 -12.18
C LEU A 108 0.59 0.58 -11.86
N PHE A 109 1.04 0.58 -10.61
CA PHE A 109 2.31 -0.02 -10.22
C PHE A 109 2.18 -1.43 -9.63
N ASN A 110 1.26 -1.62 -8.67
CA ASN A 110 1.09 -2.91 -8.01
C ASN A 110 -0.30 -3.03 -7.37
N THR A 111 -1.17 -3.83 -7.96
CA THR A 111 -2.54 -4.06 -7.49
C THR A 111 -2.63 -4.72 -6.11
N GLU A 112 -1.59 -5.42 -5.63
CA GLU A 112 -1.58 -6.00 -4.29
C GLU A 112 -1.63 -4.93 -3.20
N TYR A 113 -1.07 -3.74 -3.44
CA TYR A 113 -1.20 -2.62 -2.50
C TYR A 113 -2.65 -2.13 -2.41
N VAL A 114 -3.37 -2.10 -3.52
CA VAL A 114 -4.80 -1.74 -3.51
C VAL A 114 -5.62 -2.76 -2.72
N LYS A 115 -5.37 -4.05 -2.92
CA LYS A 115 -5.98 -5.10 -2.09
C LYS A 115 -5.63 -4.89 -0.61
N GLY A 116 -4.37 -4.56 -0.33
CA GLY A 116 -3.89 -4.23 1.02
C GLY A 116 -4.60 -3.02 1.66
N MET A 117 -4.99 -2.03 0.88
CA MET A 117 -5.78 -0.88 1.34
C MET A 117 -7.23 -1.26 1.66
N LEU A 118 -7.81 -2.17 0.88
CA LEU A 118 -9.21 -2.57 1.02
C LEU A 118 -9.44 -3.59 2.14
N ARG A 119 -8.47 -4.46 2.42
CA ARG A 119 -8.59 -5.50 3.47
C ARG A 119 -9.03 -4.94 4.83
N PRO A 120 -8.44 -3.85 5.36
CA PRO A 120 -8.90 -3.27 6.62
C PRO A 120 -10.37 -2.83 6.61
N VAL A 121 -10.84 -2.29 5.48
CA VAL A 121 -12.22 -1.84 5.33
C VAL A 121 -13.18 -3.03 5.42
N PHE A 122 -12.88 -4.10 4.70
CA PHE A 122 -13.70 -5.31 4.74
C PHE A 122 -13.62 -6.04 6.10
N GLN A 123 -12.43 -6.07 6.72
CA GLN A 123 -12.27 -6.63 8.05
C GLN A 123 -13.07 -5.85 9.10
N PHE A 124 -13.07 -4.52 9.01
CA PHE A 124 -13.89 -3.69 9.90
C PHE A 124 -15.38 -3.92 9.66
N ALA A 125 -15.82 -3.95 8.40
CA ALA A 125 -17.21 -4.22 8.06
C ALA A 125 -17.71 -5.61 8.51
N ALA A 126 -16.80 -6.57 8.68
CA ALA A 126 -17.11 -7.92 9.16
C ALA A 126 -16.99 -8.08 10.68
N CYS A 127 -16.53 -7.05 11.41
CA CYS A 127 -16.38 -7.15 12.87
C CYS A 127 -17.66 -6.71 13.62
N ALA A 128 -17.85 -7.20 14.85
CA ALA A 128 -19.00 -6.87 15.68
C ALA A 128 -19.18 -5.36 15.94
N SER A 129 -18.06 -4.62 16.00
CA SER A 129 -18.11 -3.16 16.16
C SER A 129 -18.79 -2.43 15.01
N TRP A 130 -18.89 -3.06 13.82
CA TRP A 130 -19.62 -2.50 12.68
C TRP A 130 -21.13 -2.57 12.91
N GLU A 131 -21.62 -3.66 13.47
CA GLU A 131 -23.04 -3.85 13.78
C GLU A 131 -23.53 -2.81 14.78
N ASP A 132 -22.70 -2.45 15.76
CA ASP A 132 -23.00 -1.41 16.75
C ASP A 132 -22.97 0.01 16.13
N ALA A 133 -22.16 0.22 15.10
CA ALA A 133 -21.97 1.53 14.48
C ALA A 133 -23.00 1.85 13.36
N VAL A 134 -23.62 0.82 12.78
CA VAL A 134 -24.59 0.97 11.69
C VAL A 134 -26.01 0.90 12.23
N SER A 135 -26.77 1.96 12.03
CA SER A 135 -28.21 1.99 12.39
C SER A 135 -28.94 0.77 11.81
N PRO A 136 -29.89 0.16 12.55
CA PRO A 136 -30.69 -0.99 12.10
C PRO A 136 -31.32 -0.83 10.71
N ALA A 137 -31.47 0.41 10.23
CA ALA A 137 -32.01 0.69 8.90
C ALA A 137 -31.05 0.34 7.74
N LEU A 138 -29.74 0.23 7.99
CA LEU A 138 -28.75 -0.18 6.98
C LEU A 138 -28.41 -1.68 7.04
N SER A 139 -28.70 -2.35 8.15
CA SER A 139 -28.49 -3.81 8.29
C SER A 139 -29.44 -4.65 7.43
N ALA A 140 -30.43 -4.03 6.81
CA ALA A 140 -31.36 -4.68 5.88
C ALA A 140 -30.84 -4.76 4.43
N VAL A 141 -29.67 -4.20 4.12
CA VAL A 141 -29.06 -4.35 2.80
C VAL A 141 -28.16 -5.60 2.84
N PRO A 142 -28.53 -6.70 2.18
CA PRO A 142 -27.68 -7.87 2.11
C PRO A 142 -26.42 -7.47 1.35
N VAL A 143 -25.28 -7.39 2.06
CA VAL A 143 -23.94 -7.25 1.45
C VAL A 143 -23.54 -8.62 0.88
N SER A 144 -24.35 -9.14 -0.01
CA SER A 144 -23.96 -10.15 -0.97
C SER A 144 -23.50 -9.44 -2.25
N LEU A 145 -22.42 -8.69 -2.16
CA LEU A 145 -21.67 -8.37 -3.36
C LEU A 145 -21.03 -9.69 -3.80
N PRO A 146 -21.44 -10.25 -4.95
CA PRO A 146 -20.67 -11.31 -5.55
C PRO A 146 -19.29 -10.72 -5.78
N VAL A 147 -18.29 -11.19 -5.06
CA VAL A 147 -16.90 -10.96 -5.45
C VAL A 147 -16.82 -11.57 -6.85
N PRO A 148 -16.67 -10.77 -7.92
CA PRO A 148 -16.48 -11.35 -9.23
C PRO A 148 -15.25 -12.24 -9.07
N ALA A 149 -15.37 -13.51 -9.49
CA ALA A 149 -14.23 -14.37 -9.61
C ALA A 149 -13.26 -13.66 -10.57
N VAL A 150 -12.32 -12.94 -10.00
CA VAL A 150 -11.23 -12.34 -10.76
C VAL A 150 -10.48 -13.54 -11.29
N SER A 151 -10.57 -13.77 -12.60
CA SER A 151 -9.72 -14.74 -13.26
C SER A 151 -8.29 -14.54 -12.80
N PRO A 152 -7.52 -15.61 -12.60
CA PRO A 152 -6.17 -15.48 -12.07
C PRO A 152 -5.39 -14.58 -13.04
N PHE A 153 -5.14 -13.36 -12.61
CA PHE A 153 -4.11 -12.55 -13.24
C PHE A 153 -2.82 -13.36 -13.21
N PRO A 154 -1.98 -13.27 -14.24
CA PRO A 154 -0.75 -14.03 -14.28
C PRO A 154 -0.02 -13.84 -12.96
N THR A 155 0.23 -14.95 -12.29
CA THR A 155 1.03 -15.01 -11.06
C THR A 155 2.34 -14.31 -11.33
N ALA A 156 2.80 -13.55 -10.34
CA ALA A 156 4.02 -12.76 -10.36
C ALA A 156 5.28 -13.61 -10.64
N ALA A 157 5.39 -14.11 -11.88
CA ALA A 157 6.60 -14.67 -12.46
C ALA A 157 7.36 -13.63 -13.28
N ASP A 158 6.80 -12.42 -13.43
CA ASP A 158 7.51 -11.27 -14.01
C ASP A 158 8.06 -10.40 -12.89
N SER A 159 9.23 -10.82 -12.41
CA SER A 159 9.97 -10.25 -11.29
C SER A 159 10.64 -8.88 -11.59
N SER A 160 10.10 -8.10 -12.53
CA SER A 160 10.75 -6.85 -12.94
C SER A 160 10.18 -5.56 -12.34
N CYS A 161 9.21 -5.64 -11.45
CA CYS A 161 8.63 -4.45 -10.78
C CYS A 161 8.42 -4.63 -9.28
N THR A 162 9.42 -5.12 -8.55
CA THR A 162 9.44 -5.02 -7.10
C THR A 162 10.04 -3.68 -6.71
N PHE A 163 9.22 -2.76 -6.18
CA PHE A 163 9.73 -1.58 -5.52
C PHE A 163 10.51 -1.99 -4.28
N PRO A 164 11.77 -1.55 -4.12
CA PRO A 164 12.45 -1.68 -2.86
C PRO A 164 11.71 -0.81 -1.85
N ILE A 165 11.08 -1.44 -0.88
CA ILE A 165 10.41 -0.73 0.22
C ILE A 165 11.49 -0.36 1.21
N VAL A 166 11.91 0.89 1.18
CA VAL A 166 12.65 1.48 2.29
C VAL A 166 11.64 1.75 3.38
N SER A 167 11.58 0.85 4.37
CA SER A 167 10.81 1.06 5.59
C SER A 167 11.58 2.06 6.45
N GLY A 168 11.08 3.29 6.53
CA GLY A 168 11.46 4.24 7.57
C GLY A 168 10.70 3.94 8.88
#